data_82ca9b9466f39cf8e0968d551e23898a
#
_entry.id   82ca9b9466f39cf8e0968d551e23898a
#
_cell.length_a   1.000
_cell.length_b   1.000
_cell.length_c   1.000
_cell.angle_alpha   90.00
_cell.angle_beta   90.00
_cell.angle_gamma   90.00
#
_symmetry.space_group_name_H-M   'P 1'
#
loop_
_entity.id
_entity.type
_entity.pdbx_description
1 polymer ?
#
loop_
_entity_poly.entity_id
_entity_poly.type
_entity_poly.pdbx_seq_one_letter_code
_entity_poly.pdbx_strand_id
1 'polypeptide(L)'
;MSLPFDPYVIDILMPDLVGHDKSAAAFIVYLYLWRRVSAAPRNAVQVSYATLATETGLSKTSAQRAVQHLKRRGLLSAQAASATAVPHYSVLRPWLGRLRAGSA
;
A
#
# COMPACT_ATOMS: atom_id res chain seq x y z
N MET A 1 4.33 -11.43 -18.16
CA MET A 1 3.21 -11.16 -17.23
C MET A 1 3.13 -9.67 -16.99
N SER A 2 1.96 -9.07 -17.16
CA SER A 2 1.79 -7.64 -16.95
C SER A 2 1.17 -7.37 -15.58
N LEU A 3 1.53 -6.23 -14.98
CA LEU A 3 0.95 -5.77 -13.73
C LEU A 3 0.35 -4.39 -14.01
N PRO A 4 -0.98 -4.31 -14.22
CA PRO A 4 -1.59 -3.02 -14.52
C PRO A 4 -1.67 -2.15 -13.27
N PHE A 5 -1.20 -0.91 -13.39
CA PHE A 5 -1.40 0.14 -12.39
C PHE A 5 -2.38 1.15 -12.92
N ASP A 6 -3.20 1.70 -12.03
CA ASP A 6 -3.98 2.88 -12.39
C ASP A 6 -3.01 4.02 -12.68
N PRO A 7 -3.20 4.79 -13.75
CA PRO A 7 -2.34 5.95 -14.01
C PRO A 7 -2.25 6.92 -12.82
N TYR A 8 -3.29 6.99 -12.01
CA TYR A 8 -3.33 7.81 -10.79
C TYR A 8 -2.14 7.52 -9.87
N VAL A 9 -1.70 6.25 -9.81
CA VAL A 9 -0.59 5.85 -8.94
C VAL A 9 0.70 6.60 -9.29
N ILE A 10 0.97 6.76 -10.57
CA ILE A 10 2.17 7.45 -11.03
C ILE A 10 1.95 8.96 -11.11
N ASP A 11 0.80 9.36 -11.64
CA ASP A 11 0.56 10.78 -11.94
C ASP A 11 0.27 11.60 -10.69
N ILE A 12 -0.40 11.02 -9.70
CA ILE A 12 -0.85 11.74 -8.49
C ILE A 12 -0.20 11.19 -7.23
N LEU A 13 -0.29 9.87 -6.98
CA LEU A 13 0.20 9.31 -5.71
C LEU A 13 1.71 9.45 -5.57
N MET A 14 2.46 9.22 -6.64
CA MET A 14 3.92 9.30 -6.55
C MET A 14 4.39 10.68 -6.10
N PRO A 15 4.02 11.78 -6.80
CA PRO A 15 4.46 13.09 -6.32
C PRO A 15 3.86 13.47 -4.97
N ASP A 16 2.66 12.98 -4.64
CA ASP A 16 2.02 13.27 -3.36
C ASP A 16 2.75 12.58 -2.20
N LEU A 17 3.00 11.28 -2.31
CA LEU A 17 3.67 10.55 -1.24
C LEU A 17 5.15 10.87 -1.16
N VAL A 18 5.83 10.94 -2.28
CA VAL A 18 7.28 11.17 -2.31
C VAL A 18 7.62 12.64 -2.07
N GLY A 19 6.90 13.54 -2.74
CA GLY A 19 7.19 14.97 -2.68
C GLY A 19 6.50 15.68 -1.53
N HIS A 20 5.17 15.62 -1.46
CA HIS A 20 4.39 16.33 -0.44
C HIS A 20 4.57 15.70 0.94
N ASP A 21 4.36 14.38 1.05
CA ASP A 21 4.49 13.68 2.33
C ASP A 21 5.95 13.38 2.69
N LYS A 22 6.86 13.53 1.74
CA LYS A 22 8.29 13.22 1.90
C LYS A 22 8.51 11.78 2.39
N SER A 23 7.73 10.86 1.85
CA SER A 23 7.81 9.44 2.21
C SER A 23 7.91 8.56 0.97
N ALA A 24 9.11 8.51 0.38
CA ALA A 24 9.40 7.59 -0.71
C ALA A 24 9.17 6.14 -0.27
N ALA A 25 9.46 5.83 1.00
CA ALA A 25 9.26 4.50 1.55
C ALA A 25 7.78 4.10 1.49
N ALA A 26 6.86 5.02 1.78
CA ALA A 26 5.43 4.74 1.69
C ALA A 26 5.03 4.38 0.26
N PHE A 27 5.54 5.10 -0.73
CA PHE A 27 5.24 4.80 -2.13
C PHE A 27 5.79 3.43 -2.53
N ILE A 28 7.02 3.11 -2.12
CA ILE A 28 7.63 1.80 -2.39
C ILE A 28 6.80 0.67 -1.79
N VAL A 29 6.38 0.81 -0.54
CA VAL A 29 5.56 -0.20 0.14
C VAL A 29 4.21 -0.34 -0.55
N TYR A 30 3.59 0.77 -0.97
CA TYR A 30 2.32 0.74 -1.67
C TYR A 30 2.43 -0.06 -2.98
N LEU A 31 3.47 0.20 -3.78
CA LEU A 31 3.69 -0.53 -5.03
C LEU A 31 3.93 -2.02 -4.78
N TYR A 32 4.73 -2.34 -3.78
CA TYR A 32 5.03 -3.73 -3.44
C TYR A 32 3.76 -4.48 -3.03
N LEU A 33 2.96 -3.88 -2.15
CA LEU A 33 1.72 -4.51 -1.70
C LEU A 33 0.70 -4.61 -2.82
N TRP A 34 0.64 -3.61 -3.70
CA TRP A 34 -0.20 -3.69 -4.90
C TRP A 34 0.12 -4.97 -5.69
N ARG A 35 1.43 -5.20 -5.92
CA ARG A 35 1.87 -6.40 -6.65
C ARG A 35 1.44 -7.68 -5.94
N ARG A 36 1.64 -7.74 -4.64
CA ARG A 36 1.33 -8.93 -3.86
C ARG A 36 -0.18 -9.19 -3.78
N VAL A 37 -0.95 -8.14 -3.53
CA VAL A 37 -2.41 -8.23 -3.44
C VAL A 37 -3.02 -8.61 -4.78
N SER A 38 -2.48 -8.10 -5.89
CA SER A 38 -2.98 -8.42 -7.23
C SER A 38 -2.85 -9.91 -7.55
N ALA A 39 -1.87 -10.59 -6.96
CA ALA A 39 -1.66 -12.02 -7.16
C ALA A 39 -2.40 -12.88 -6.14
N ALA A 40 -3.00 -12.27 -5.11
CA ALA A 40 -3.63 -13.00 -4.02
C ALA A 40 -5.11 -13.29 -4.33
N PRO A 41 -5.62 -14.48 -3.96
CA PRO A 41 -6.98 -14.89 -4.35
C PRO A 41 -8.11 -14.05 -3.71
N ARG A 42 -7.85 -13.39 -2.59
CA ARG A 42 -8.87 -12.59 -1.89
C ARG A 42 -8.54 -11.11 -1.85
N ASN A 43 -7.64 -10.66 -2.73
CA ASN A 43 -7.17 -9.28 -2.77
C ASN A 43 -6.64 -8.82 -1.41
N ALA A 44 -6.03 -9.75 -0.65
CA ALA A 44 -5.42 -9.47 0.63
C ALA A 44 -4.20 -10.36 0.79
N VAL A 45 -3.15 -9.85 1.43
CA VAL A 45 -1.91 -10.58 1.61
C VAL A 45 -1.41 -10.42 3.04
N GLN A 46 -0.86 -11.50 3.59
CA GLN A 46 -0.27 -11.51 4.91
C GLN A 46 1.24 -11.40 4.77
N VAL A 47 1.82 -10.32 5.27
CA VAL A 47 3.25 -10.03 5.13
C VAL A 47 3.74 -9.42 6.44
N SER A 48 4.80 -10.00 7.02
CA SER A 48 5.43 -9.44 8.21
C SER A 48 6.27 -8.22 7.84
N TYR A 49 6.57 -7.35 8.82
CA TYR A 49 7.47 -6.23 8.60
C TYR A 49 8.87 -6.70 8.18
N ALA A 50 9.33 -7.82 8.72
CA ALA A 50 10.63 -8.37 8.35
C ALA A 50 10.68 -8.75 6.87
N THR A 51 9.64 -9.46 6.39
CA THR A 51 9.54 -9.83 4.98
C THR A 51 9.40 -8.59 4.10
N LEU A 52 8.55 -7.65 4.53
CA LEU A 52 8.35 -6.40 3.80
C LEU A 52 9.67 -5.64 3.63
N ALA A 53 10.44 -5.53 4.71
CA ALA A 53 11.74 -4.88 4.66
C ALA A 53 12.70 -5.59 3.70
N THR A 54 12.79 -6.91 3.82
CA THR A 54 13.68 -7.70 2.97
C THR A 54 13.35 -7.54 1.50
N GLU A 55 12.07 -7.61 1.16
CA GLU A 55 11.65 -7.62 -0.24
C GLU A 55 11.61 -6.24 -0.87
N THR A 56 11.48 -5.18 -0.07
CA THR A 56 11.51 -3.81 -0.61
C THR A 56 12.88 -3.18 -0.55
N GLY A 57 13.80 -3.75 0.23
CA GLY A 57 15.11 -3.15 0.47
C GLY A 57 15.11 -2.06 1.52
N LEU A 58 13.99 -1.85 2.22
CA LEU A 58 13.90 -0.87 3.30
C LEU A 58 14.33 -1.50 4.62
N SER A 59 14.65 -0.65 5.61
CA SER A 59 14.82 -1.14 6.97
C SER A 59 13.46 -1.54 7.54
N LYS A 60 13.47 -2.39 8.57
CA LYS A 60 12.23 -2.80 9.23
C LYS A 60 11.48 -1.61 9.80
N THR A 61 12.21 -0.66 10.40
CA THR A 61 11.61 0.56 10.93
C THR A 61 10.98 1.42 9.83
N SER A 62 11.68 1.58 8.70
CA SER A 62 11.12 2.33 7.58
C SER A 62 9.90 1.67 6.99
N ALA A 63 9.91 0.34 6.86
CA ALA A 63 8.77 -0.42 6.37
C ALA A 63 7.57 -0.26 7.31
N GLN A 64 7.79 -0.34 8.62
CA GLN A 64 6.74 -0.18 9.61
C GLN A 64 6.13 1.22 9.57
N ARG A 65 6.99 2.25 9.50
CA ARG A 65 6.52 3.65 9.40
C ARG A 65 5.74 3.88 8.11
N ALA A 66 6.20 3.28 7.01
CA ALA A 66 5.52 3.38 5.72
C ALA A 66 4.11 2.78 5.79
N VAL A 67 3.96 1.61 6.40
CA VAL A 67 2.66 0.98 6.58
C VAL A 67 1.73 1.87 7.41
N GLN A 68 2.22 2.41 8.52
CA GLN A 68 1.42 3.30 9.37
C GLN A 68 1.00 4.56 8.61
N HIS A 69 1.90 5.12 7.82
CA HIS A 69 1.60 6.29 7.01
C HIS A 69 0.52 6.00 5.97
N LEU A 70 0.63 4.88 5.27
CA LEU A 70 -0.37 4.48 4.27
C LEU A 70 -1.74 4.24 4.90
N LYS A 71 -1.78 3.66 6.10
CA LYS A 71 -3.03 3.47 6.82
C LYS A 71 -3.68 4.81 7.16
N ARG A 72 -2.90 5.77 7.64
CA ARG A 72 -3.42 7.11 7.96
C ARG A 72 -3.94 7.84 6.72
N ARG A 73 -3.31 7.60 5.56
CA ARG A 73 -3.73 8.20 4.30
C ARG A 73 -4.92 7.49 3.66
N GLY A 74 -5.41 6.40 4.27
CA GLY A 74 -6.51 5.64 3.71
C GLY A 74 -6.15 4.86 2.45
N LEU A 75 -4.87 4.54 2.27
CA LEU A 75 -4.38 3.82 1.10
C LEU A 75 -4.14 2.34 1.38
N LEU A 76 -4.22 1.94 2.65
CA LEU A 76 -3.97 0.58 3.06
C LEU A 76 -4.89 0.23 4.22
N SER A 77 -5.47 -0.96 4.15
CA SER A 77 -6.24 -1.54 5.25
C SER A 77 -5.46 -2.73 5.82
N ALA A 78 -5.44 -2.84 7.15
CA ALA A 78 -4.76 -3.95 7.83
C ALA A 78 -5.72 -4.56 8.83
N GLN A 79 -5.84 -5.89 8.80
CA GLN A 79 -6.68 -6.63 9.73
C GLN A 79 -5.88 -7.77 10.32
N ALA A 80 -5.89 -7.90 11.64
CA ALA A 80 -5.20 -8.96 12.36
C ALA A 80 -6.15 -9.67 13.30
N ALA A 81 -5.94 -10.98 13.47
CA ALA A 81 -6.76 -11.80 14.37
C ALA A 81 -6.51 -11.44 15.84
N SER A 82 -5.31 -10.91 16.15
CA SER A 82 -4.93 -10.48 17.50
C SER A 82 -3.85 -9.42 17.38
N ALA A 83 -3.51 -8.79 18.52
CA ALA A 83 -2.47 -7.74 18.55
C ALA A 83 -1.09 -8.25 18.12
N THR A 84 -0.83 -9.55 18.28
CA THR A 84 0.47 -10.14 17.94
C THR A 84 0.47 -10.90 16.62
N ALA A 85 -0.70 -11.08 15.98
CA ALA A 85 -0.79 -11.79 14.72
C ALA A 85 -0.28 -10.92 13.57
N VAL A 86 0.30 -11.56 12.54
CA VAL A 86 0.69 -10.87 11.32
C VAL A 86 -0.58 -10.41 10.59
N PRO A 87 -0.70 -9.12 10.28
CA PRO A 87 -1.93 -8.63 9.67
C PRO A 87 -2.06 -9.03 8.20
N HIS A 88 -3.32 -9.07 7.74
CA HIS A 88 -3.65 -9.15 6.32
C HIS A 88 -3.82 -7.75 5.79
N TYR A 89 -3.14 -7.43 4.69
CA TYR A 89 -3.19 -6.12 4.06
C TYR A 89 -4.04 -6.15 2.80
N SER A 90 -4.85 -5.11 2.63
CA SER A 90 -5.57 -4.84 1.39
C SER A 90 -5.19 -3.45 0.91
N VAL A 91 -4.97 -3.32 -0.40
CA VAL A 91 -4.62 -2.04 -1.01
C VAL A 91 -5.91 -1.30 -1.34
N LEU A 92 -6.02 -0.05 -0.88
CA LEU A 92 -7.19 0.79 -1.09
C LEU A 92 -6.92 1.77 -2.22
N ARG A 93 -7.96 2.05 -3.00
CA ARG A 93 -7.92 2.98 -4.13
C ARG A 93 -9.05 4.00 -3.95
N PRO A 94 -8.91 4.93 -2.98
CA PRO A 94 -10.02 5.84 -2.65
C PRO A 94 -10.45 6.74 -3.82
N TRP A 95 -9.57 7.01 -4.78
CA TRP A 95 -9.90 7.81 -5.95
C TRP A 95 -10.98 7.17 -6.82
N LEU A 96 -11.12 5.84 -6.80
CA LEU A 96 -12.16 5.17 -7.58
C LEU A 96 -13.55 5.55 -7.09
N GLY A 97 -13.73 5.62 -5.77
CA GLY A 97 -15.00 6.04 -5.18
C GLY A 97 -15.34 7.48 -5.55
N ARG A 98 -14.34 8.36 -5.52
CA ARG A 98 -14.53 9.77 -5.89
C ARG A 98 -14.88 9.91 -7.36
N LEU A 99 -14.24 9.14 -8.22
CA LEU A 99 -14.56 9.16 -9.65
C LEU A 99 -15.98 8.70 -9.91
N ARG A 100 -16.44 7.66 -9.23
CA ARG A 100 -17.81 7.19 -9.35
C ARG A 100 -18.82 8.23 -8.89
N ALA A 101 -18.55 8.87 -7.76
CA ALA A 101 -19.40 9.92 -7.23
C ALA A 101 -19.45 11.11 -8.19
N GLY A 102 -18.30 11.48 -8.79
CA GLY A 102 -18.22 12.58 -9.72
C GLY A 102 -18.90 12.32 -11.05
N SER A 103 -19.09 11.04 -11.42
CA SER A 103 -19.72 10.69 -12.69
C SER A 103 -21.23 10.49 -12.58
N ALA A 104 -21.76 10.55 -11.39
CA ALA A 104 -23.18 10.31 -11.14
C ALA A 104 -24.09 11.50 -11.53
#